data_e49b84665f2e5d73126e670e1cb99b88
#
_entry.id   e49b84665f2e5d73126e670e1cb99b88
#
_cell.length_a   1.000
_cell.length_b   1.000
_cell.length_c   1.000
_cell.angle_alpha   90.00
_cell.angle_beta   90.00
_cell.angle_gamma   90.00
#
_symmetry.space_group_name_H-M   'P 1'
#
loop_
_entity.id
_entity.type
_entity.pdbx_description
1 polymer ?
#
loop_
_entity_poly.entity_id
_entity_poly.type
_entity_poly.pdbx_seq_one_letter_code
_entity_poly.pdbx_strand_id
1 'polypeptide(L)'
;HNGLSPLGRQVIAEMNRLGMMIDVSHPSKASMMQTVALSKAPIIASHSGVRALCNHSRNMDDEQLDALKKNGGVIQVVAFNSYTKCNPAKDAERAAAIDALRKEFGITATGRAEVTTAIQALPNDRRNEFLAKQEDITARRYPSDPPATVQDFVNHIDYVVKRIGIDHVGISSDFDGGGGVEGWRSASESLNVTTELVRRGYTAQQIEKIWGGNLLRVLEQVERVGRGR
;
A
#
# COMPACT_ATOMS: atom_id res chain seq x y z
N HIS A 1 19.61 -9.24 0.77
CA HIS A 1 19.23 -10.63 1.09
C HIS A 1 18.36 -11.27 0.00
N ASN A 2 18.01 -10.53 -1.02
CA ASN A 2 17.11 -11.02 -2.08
C ASN A 2 15.81 -11.66 -1.54
N GLY A 3 15.21 -11.01 -0.57
CA GLY A 3 14.04 -11.45 0.19
C GLY A 3 14.30 -11.43 1.70
N LEU A 4 13.84 -12.45 2.41
CA LEU A 4 14.02 -12.57 3.85
C LEU A 4 15.48 -12.94 4.22
N SER A 5 16.02 -12.24 5.21
CA SER A 5 17.29 -12.65 5.86
C SER A 5 17.08 -13.95 6.66
N PRO A 6 18.18 -14.63 7.11
CA PRO A 6 18.06 -15.76 8.04
C PRO A 6 17.26 -15.40 9.31
N LEU A 7 17.49 -14.21 9.87
CA LEU A 7 16.71 -13.71 11.02
C LEU A 7 15.25 -13.47 10.64
N GLY A 8 14.96 -12.88 9.46
CA GLY A 8 13.59 -12.69 8.98
C GLY A 8 12.79 -13.99 8.91
N ARG A 9 13.41 -15.09 8.50
CA ARG A 9 12.76 -16.42 8.50
C ARG A 9 12.44 -16.92 9.92
N GLN A 10 13.32 -16.66 10.88
CA GLN A 10 13.08 -16.99 12.29
C GLN A 10 11.94 -16.13 12.87
N VAL A 11 11.87 -14.84 12.51
CA VAL A 11 10.77 -13.93 12.89
C VAL A 11 9.42 -14.46 12.38
N ILE A 12 9.31 -14.91 11.13
CA ILE A 12 8.07 -15.51 10.60
C ILE A 12 7.65 -16.73 11.45
N ALA A 13 8.60 -17.62 11.78
CA ALA A 13 8.30 -18.80 12.59
C ALA A 13 7.83 -18.41 14.00
N GLU A 14 8.47 -17.43 14.62
CA GLU A 14 8.12 -16.95 15.95
C GLU A 14 6.77 -16.22 15.98
N MET A 15 6.47 -15.39 14.97
CA MET A 15 5.14 -14.75 14.84
C MET A 15 4.05 -15.80 14.73
N ASN A 16 4.23 -16.85 13.94
CA ASN A 16 3.28 -17.96 13.87
C ASN A 16 3.12 -18.66 15.23
N ARG A 17 4.22 -18.89 15.95
CA ARG A 17 4.19 -19.51 17.29
C ARG A 17 3.42 -18.67 18.32
N LEU A 18 3.53 -17.34 18.21
CA LEU A 18 2.87 -16.39 19.10
C LEU A 18 1.42 -16.08 18.70
N GLY A 19 0.96 -16.51 17.53
CA GLY A 19 -0.35 -16.13 17.01
C GLY A 19 -0.42 -14.66 16.61
N MET A 20 0.67 -14.12 16.04
CA MET A 20 0.74 -12.76 15.54
C MET A 20 0.52 -12.71 14.03
N MET A 21 -0.33 -11.79 13.56
CA MET A 21 -0.52 -11.54 12.13
C MET A 21 0.77 -11.02 11.49
N ILE A 22 1.12 -11.56 10.33
CA ILE A 22 2.27 -11.12 9.54
C ILE A 22 1.79 -10.17 8.46
N ASP A 23 2.26 -8.92 8.50
CA ASP A 23 1.92 -7.89 7.53
C ASP A 23 2.99 -7.80 6.43
N VAL A 24 2.52 -7.78 5.18
CA VAL A 24 3.37 -7.72 3.98
C VAL A 24 3.14 -6.47 3.13
N SER A 25 2.59 -5.40 3.70
CA SER A 25 2.36 -4.15 2.96
C SER A 25 3.66 -3.40 2.60
N HIS A 26 4.72 -3.49 3.42
CA HIS A 26 5.96 -2.75 3.19
C HIS A 26 7.13 -3.56 2.63
N PRO A 27 7.27 -4.87 2.86
CA PRO A 27 8.39 -5.62 2.35
C PRO A 27 8.37 -5.75 0.82
N SER A 28 9.53 -6.09 0.25
CA SER A 28 9.63 -6.35 -1.18
C SER A 28 8.76 -7.55 -1.61
N LYS A 29 8.43 -7.62 -2.91
CA LYS A 29 7.74 -8.79 -3.49
C LYS A 29 8.45 -10.10 -3.13
N ALA A 30 9.79 -10.15 -3.23
CA ALA A 30 10.57 -11.34 -2.89
C ALA A 30 10.37 -11.74 -1.42
N SER A 31 10.36 -10.77 -0.50
CA SER A 31 10.10 -11.04 0.92
C SER A 31 8.68 -11.53 1.16
N MET A 32 7.67 -10.92 0.53
CA MET A 32 6.28 -11.36 0.61
C MET A 32 6.12 -12.81 0.11
N MET A 33 6.64 -13.13 -1.07
CA MET A 33 6.50 -14.47 -1.65
C MET A 33 7.17 -15.54 -0.78
N GLN A 34 8.33 -15.22 -0.18
CA GLN A 34 8.98 -16.12 0.78
C GLN A 34 8.19 -16.22 2.09
N THR A 35 7.56 -15.13 2.54
CA THR A 35 6.68 -15.14 3.73
C THR A 35 5.47 -16.06 3.50
N VAL A 36 4.80 -15.94 2.35
CA VAL A 36 3.68 -16.84 1.97
C VAL A 36 4.09 -18.31 2.02
N ALA A 37 5.30 -18.61 1.51
CA ALA A 37 5.80 -20.00 1.50
C ALA A 37 6.16 -20.55 2.89
N LEU A 38 6.51 -19.69 3.84
CA LEU A 38 6.98 -20.07 5.17
C LEU A 38 5.88 -20.01 6.24
N SER A 39 4.92 -19.10 6.10
CA SER A 39 3.89 -18.90 7.09
C SER A 39 2.93 -20.08 7.17
N LYS A 40 2.69 -20.56 8.38
CA LYS A 40 1.69 -21.59 8.70
C LYS A 40 0.28 -21.01 8.87
N ALA A 41 0.18 -19.68 8.95
CA ALA A 41 -1.05 -18.94 9.10
C ALA A 41 -1.27 -18.02 7.90
N PRO A 42 -2.52 -17.61 7.62
CA PRO A 42 -2.80 -16.56 6.66
C PRO A 42 -2.06 -15.26 7.02
N ILE A 43 -1.65 -14.53 6.00
CA ILE A 43 -0.98 -13.23 6.14
C ILE A 43 -1.91 -12.08 5.78
N ILE A 44 -1.53 -10.86 6.15
CA ILE A 44 -2.25 -9.65 5.74
C ILE A 44 -1.34 -8.73 4.90
N ALA A 45 -1.97 -7.98 4.00
CA ALA A 45 -1.43 -6.72 3.51
C ALA A 45 -2.30 -5.61 4.08
N SER A 46 -1.87 -4.99 5.17
CA SER A 46 -2.69 -4.08 5.96
C SER A 46 -3.07 -2.79 5.24
N HIS A 47 -2.30 -2.38 4.21
CA HIS A 47 -2.53 -1.18 3.41
C HIS A 47 -1.76 -1.23 2.08
N SER A 48 -2.34 -1.86 1.09
CA SER A 48 -1.77 -1.98 -0.26
C SER A 48 -2.85 -1.78 -1.33
N GLY A 49 -2.45 -1.39 -2.54
CA GLY A 49 -3.36 -1.26 -3.67
C GLY A 49 -3.12 -2.35 -4.72
N VAL A 50 -3.69 -2.16 -5.91
CA VAL A 50 -3.60 -3.07 -7.06
C VAL A 50 -2.71 -2.47 -8.13
N ARG A 51 -1.63 -3.17 -8.50
CA ARG A 51 -0.64 -2.68 -9.47
C ARG A 51 -1.19 -2.60 -10.89
N ALA A 52 -2.13 -3.44 -11.25
CA ALA A 52 -2.79 -3.40 -12.56
C ALA A 52 -3.57 -2.10 -12.80
N LEU A 53 -4.07 -1.45 -11.72
CA LEU A 53 -4.80 -0.17 -11.82
C LEU A 53 -3.88 1.04 -11.65
N CYS A 54 -2.85 0.92 -10.80
CA CYS A 54 -1.85 1.95 -10.59
C CYS A 54 -0.49 1.29 -10.39
N ASN A 55 0.40 1.41 -11.37
CA ASN A 55 1.72 0.76 -11.35
C ASN A 55 2.68 1.44 -10.36
N HIS A 56 2.35 1.32 -9.08
CA HIS A 56 3.15 1.80 -7.96
C HIS A 56 3.81 0.65 -7.20
N SER A 57 5.03 0.86 -6.67
CA SER A 57 5.79 -0.19 -5.97
C SER A 57 5.12 -0.70 -4.69
N ARG A 58 4.23 0.10 -4.09
CA ARG A 58 3.44 -0.25 -2.90
C ARG A 58 2.22 -1.14 -3.22
N ASN A 59 1.86 -1.25 -4.49
CA ASN A 59 0.72 -2.03 -4.95
C ASN A 59 1.14 -3.47 -5.31
N MET A 60 0.25 -4.41 -5.03
CA MET A 60 0.43 -5.82 -5.34
C MET A 60 0.13 -6.10 -6.81
N ASP A 61 0.98 -6.87 -7.45
CA ASP A 61 0.71 -7.44 -8.76
C ASP A 61 -0.13 -8.73 -8.65
N ASP A 62 -0.54 -9.25 -9.80
CA ASP A 62 -1.43 -10.39 -9.89
C ASP A 62 -0.85 -11.66 -9.26
N GLU A 63 0.45 -11.90 -9.38
CA GLU A 63 1.12 -13.03 -8.77
C GLU A 63 1.09 -12.96 -7.23
N GLN A 64 1.27 -11.75 -6.67
CA GLN A 64 1.16 -11.52 -5.24
C GLN A 64 -0.27 -11.71 -4.73
N LEU A 65 -1.28 -11.24 -5.49
CA LEU A 65 -2.69 -11.45 -5.15
C LEU A 65 -3.06 -12.93 -5.18
N ASP A 66 -2.63 -13.67 -6.20
CA ASP A 66 -2.89 -15.12 -6.30
C ASP A 66 -2.21 -15.90 -5.17
N ALA A 67 -0.98 -15.51 -4.79
CA ALA A 67 -0.28 -16.10 -3.66
C ALA A 67 -0.99 -15.80 -2.33
N LEU A 68 -1.50 -14.59 -2.14
CA LEU A 68 -2.28 -14.19 -0.98
C LEU A 68 -3.56 -15.02 -0.84
N LYS A 69 -4.30 -15.21 -1.95
CA LYS A 69 -5.48 -16.09 -2.01
C LYS A 69 -5.11 -17.51 -1.59
N LYS A 70 -4.05 -18.09 -2.18
CA LYS A 70 -3.62 -19.45 -1.88
C LYS A 70 -3.24 -19.64 -0.41
N ASN A 71 -2.70 -18.61 0.23
CA ASN A 71 -2.37 -18.60 1.66
C ASN A 71 -3.61 -18.42 2.55
N GLY A 72 -4.76 -18.02 2.02
CA GLY A 72 -5.97 -17.68 2.79
C GLY A 72 -5.96 -16.27 3.38
N GLY A 73 -4.99 -15.44 3.00
CA GLY A 73 -4.80 -14.09 3.49
C GLY A 73 -5.81 -13.06 3.01
N VAL A 74 -5.59 -11.80 3.39
CA VAL A 74 -6.43 -10.66 3.03
C VAL A 74 -5.58 -9.44 2.67
N ILE A 75 -5.95 -8.72 1.61
CA ILE A 75 -5.45 -7.39 1.31
C ILE A 75 -6.48 -6.35 1.78
N GLN A 76 -6.05 -5.44 2.66
CA GLN A 76 -6.79 -4.23 2.98
C GLN A 76 -6.42 -3.18 1.92
N VAL A 77 -7.33 -2.95 0.98
CA VAL A 77 -7.12 -1.95 -0.07
C VAL A 77 -6.96 -0.59 0.57
N VAL A 78 -5.88 0.13 0.21
CA VAL A 78 -5.56 1.41 0.84
C VAL A 78 -6.12 2.59 0.06
N ALA A 79 -6.78 3.51 0.76
CA ALA A 79 -7.22 4.78 0.22
C ALA A 79 -6.08 5.82 0.24
N PHE A 80 -5.01 5.56 -0.49
CA PHE A 80 -3.87 6.46 -0.57
C PHE A 80 -3.75 7.02 -1.99
N ASN A 81 -3.87 8.32 -2.12
CA ASN A 81 -4.04 9.01 -3.40
C ASN A 81 -3.09 8.51 -4.51
N SER A 82 -1.78 8.52 -4.25
CA SER A 82 -0.75 8.11 -5.23
C SER A 82 -0.66 6.61 -5.51
N TYR A 83 -1.33 5.76 -4.70
CA TYR A 83 -1.41 4.32 -4.92
C TYR A 83 -2.73 3.92 -5.58
N THR A 84 -3.73 4.78 -5.44
CA THR A 84 -5.08 4.55 -5.99
C THR A 84 -5.20 5.04 -7.43
N LYS A 85 -4.56 6.18 -7.74
CA LYS A 85 -4.60 6.79 -9.07
C LYS A 85 -3.22 7.23 -9.50
N CYS A 86 -2.73 6.71 -10.63
CA CYS A 86 -1.44 7.05 -11.21
C CYS A 86 -1.60 7.63 -12.61
N ASN A 87 -0.69 8.52 -12.95
CA ASN A 87 -0.47 8.96 -14.32
C ASN A 87 1.00 8.69 -14.67
N PRO A 88 1.34 7.52 -15.25
CA PRO A 88 2.72 7.12 -15.47
C PRO A 88 3.54 8.13 -16.27
N ALA A 89 2.93 8.84 -17.23
CA ALA A 89 3.62 9.85 -18.04
C ALA A 89 4.00 11.06 -17.20
N LYS A 90 3.04 11.64 -16.46
CA LYS A 90 3.31 12.77 -15.55
C LYS A 90 4.25 12.40 -14.41
N ASP A 91 4.13 11.20 -13.88
CA ASP A 91 5.00 10.70 -12.81
C ASP A 91 6.45 10.57 -13.30
N ALA A 92 6.65 10.10 -14.54
CA ALA A 92 7.96 10.02 -15.16
C ALA A 92 8.56 11.41 -15.42
N GLU A 93 7.78 12.36 -15.95
CA GLU A 93 8.21 13.75 -16.18
C GLU A 93 8.58 14.44 -14.86
N ARG A 94 7.76 14.27 -13.81
CA ARG A 94 8.04 14.80 -12.48
C ARG A 94 9.32 14.20 -11.90
N ALA A 95 9.49 12.88 -11.99
CA ALA A 95 10.68 12.19 -11.52
C ALA A 95 11.94 12.70 -12.23
N ALA A 96 11.90 12.83 -13.56
CA ALA A 96 13.00 13.38 -14.34
C ALA A 96 13.36 14.82 -13.93
N ALA A 97 12.34 15.67 -13.69
CA ALA A 97 12.57 17.04 -13.24
C ALA A 97 13.19 17.10 -11.83
N ILE A 98 12.76 16.25 -10.91
CA ILE A 98 13.35 16.14 -9.57
C ILE A 98 14.79 15.61 -9.64
N ASP A 99 15.07 14.62 -10.49
CA ASP A 99 16.43 14.10 -10.66
C ASP A 99 17.37 15.14 -11.30
N ALA A 100 16.88 15.95 -12.24
CA ALA A 100 17.62 17.09 -12.77
C ALA A 100 17.95 18.12 -11.67
N LEU A 101 16.96 18.45 -10.82
CA LEU A 101 17.16 19.34 -9.68
C LEU A 101 18.19 18.77 -8.69
N ARG A 102 18.15 17.48 -8.36
CA ARG A 102 19.14 16.84 -7.49
C ARG A 102 20.54 16.98 -8.06
N LYS A 103 20.72 16.74 -9.36
CA LYS A 103 22.02 16.90 -10.06
C LYS A 103 22.52 18.35 -10.00
N GLU A 104 21.66 19.36 -10.19
CA GLU A 104 21.99 20.78 -10.07
C GLU A 104 22.56 21.12 -8.68
N PHE A 105 22.08 20.44 -7.64
CA PHE A 105 22.53 20.62 -6.26
C PHE A 105 23.63 19.64 -5.83
N GLY A 106 24.19 18.85 -6.75
CA GLY A 106 25.28 17.89 -6.50
C GLY A 106 24.83 16.65 -5.71
N ILE A 107 23.53 16.37 -5.64
CA ILE A 107 22.98 15.20 -4.96
C ILE A 107 22.97 14.02 -5.92
N THR A 108 23.93 13.11 -5.77
CA THR A 108 24.09 11.91 -6.62
C THR A 108 23.52 10.64 -5.97
N ALA A 109 23.09 10.72 -4.73
CA ALA A 109 22.47 9.60 -3.99
C ALA A 109 21.16 9.16 -4.67
N THR A 110 20.88 7.86 -4.67
CA THR A 110 19.66 7.25 -5.26
C THR A 110 18.72 6.66 -4.20
N GLY A 111 19.27 6.25 -3.04
CA GLY A 111 18.48 5.76 -1.93
C GLY A 111 17.73 6.87 -1.20
N ARG A 112 16.47 6.63 -0.80
CA ARG A 112 15.63 7.64 -0.13
C ARG A 112 16.30 8.23 1.12
N ALA A 113 16.87 7.40 1.98
CA ALA A 113 17.56 7.85 3.21
C ALA A 113 18.80 8.68 2.88
N GLU A 114 19.59 8.24 1.92
CA GLU A 114 20.81 8.91 1.48
C GLU A 114 20.50 10.28 0.83
N VAL A 115 19.45 10.35 -0.01
CA VAL A 115 18.97 11.60 -0.59
C VAL A 115 18.53 12.57 0.50
N THR A 116 17.77 12.10 1.50
CA THR A 116 17.33 12.94 2.62
C THR A 116 18.53 13.49 3.40
N THR A 117 19.50 12.65 3.70
CA THR A 117 20.74 13.06 4.38
C THR A 117 21.52 14.08 3.55
N ALA A 118 21.65 13.87 2.24
CA ALA A 118 22.35 14.80 1.36
C ALA A 118 21.65 16.17 1.29
N ILE A 119 20.31 16.20 1.25
CA ILE A 119 19.53 17.47 1.29
C ILE A 119 19.76 18.18 2.64
N GLN A 120 19.75 17.44 3.75
CA GLN A 120 19.97 18.00 5.08
C GLN A 120 21.40 18.56 5.27
N ALA A 121 22.38 17.97 4.58
CA ALA A 121 23.78 18.41 4.60
C ALA A 121 24.04 19.67 3.77
N LEU A 122 23.11 20.12 2.94
CA LEU A 122 23.26 21.39 2.19
C LEU A 122 23.31 22.58 3.16
N PRO A 123 24.09 23.63 2.84
CA PRO A 123 23.98 24.93 3.54
C PRO A 123 22.54 25.43 3.56
N ASN A 124 22.15 26.12 4.61
CA ASN A 124 20.74 26.52 4.82
C ASN A 124 20.13 27.24 3.60
N ASP A 125 20.84 28.20 3.01
CA ASP A 125 20.34 28.94 1.85
C ASP A 125 20.14 28.01 0.64
N ARG A 126 21.12 27.14 0.37
CA ARG A 126 21.03 26.14 -0.73
C ARG A 126 19.93 25.13 -0.50
N ARG A 127 19.73 24.69 0.75
CA ARG A 127 18.65 23.79 1.10
C ARG A 127 17.28 24.45 0.89
N ASN A 128 17.10 25.69 1.33
CA ASN A 128 15.86 26.43 1.13
C ASN A 128 15.58 26.65 -0.37
N GLU A 129 16.60 26.98 -1.17
CA GLU A 129 16.50 27.09 -2.62
C GLU A 129 16.08 25.76 -3.24
N PHE A 130 16.70 24.63 -2.84
CA PHE A 130 16.33 23.30 -3.30
C PHE A 130 14.87 22.98 -3.01
N LEU A 131 14.42 23.19 -1.77
CA LEU A 131 13.05 22.91 -1.34
C LEU A 131 12.03 23.77 -2.10
N ALA A 132 12.31 25.06 -2.31
CA ALA A 132 11.45 25.95 -3.09
C ALA A 132 11.34 25.50 -4.56
N LYS A 133 12.46 25.11 -5.19
CA LYS A 133 12.45 24.58 -6.56
C LYS A 133 11.74 23.22 -6.65
N GLN A 134 11.90 22.38 -5.64
CA GLN A 134 11.20 21.10 -5.56
C GLN A 134 9.68 21.30 -5.43
N GLU A 135 9.26 22.24 -4.61
CA GLU A 135 7.84 22.61 -4.47
C GLU A 135 7.29 23.15 -5.79
N ASP A 136 8.02 24.03 -6.48
CA ASP A 136 7.62 24.53 -7.82
C ASP A 136 7.43 23.40 -8.82
N ILE A 137 8.35 22.41 -8.84
CA ILE A 137 8.23 21.23 -9.71
C ILE A 137 6.97 20.44 -9.35
N THR A 138 6.73 20.15 -8.08
CA THR A 138 5.66 19.25 -7.65
C THR A 138 4.29 19.90 -7.62
N ALA A 139 4.21 21.19 -7.28
CA ALA A 139 2.93 21.88 -7.11
C ALA A 139 2.49 22.67 -8.35
N ARG A 140 3.42 23.19 -9.14
CA ARG A 140 3.10 24.08 -10.28
C ARG A 140 3.36 23.48 -11.65
N ARG A 141 4.57 22.93 -11.89
CA ARG A 141 4.94 22.43 -13.24
C ARG A 141 4.32 21.05 -13.51
N TYR A 142 4.35 20.18 -12.51
CA TYR A 142 3.80 18.83 -12.58
C TYR A 142 2.84 18.61 -11.43
N PRO A 143 1.73 19.37 -11.35
CA PRO A 143 0.76 19.22 -10.28
C PRO A 143 0.23 17.79 -10.28
N SER A 144 -0.09 17.30 -9.09
CA SER A 144 -0.79 16.03 -8.95
C SER A 144 -2.04 16.04 -9.83
N ASP A 145 -2.36 14.92 -10.44
CA ASP A 145 -3.67 14.74 -11.05
C ASP A 145 -4.77 15.03 -10.01
N PRO A 146 -6.01 15.32 -10.43
CA PRO A 146 -7.12 15.42 -9.49
C PRO A 146 -7.03 14.26 -8.50
N PRO A 147 -7.25 14.51 -7.20
CA PRO A 147 -7.12 13.47 -6.18
C PRO A 147 -7.95 12.25 -6.55
N ALA A 148 -7.48 11.07 -6.18
CA ALA A 148 -8.27 9.86 -6.31
C ALA A 148 -9.56 10.03 -5.49
N THR A 149 -10.65 9.47 -6.00
CA THR A 149 -11.98 9.53 -5.41
C THR A 149 -12.33 8.20 -4.73
N VAL A 150 -13.43 8.18 -3.98
CA VAL A 150 -14.02 6.93 -3.46
C VAL A 150 -14.29 5.93 -4.60
N GLN A 151 -14.70 6.40 -5.78
CA GLN A 151 -14.92 5.54 -6.94
C GLN A 151 -13.63 4.89 -7.42
N ASP A 152 -12.54 5.66 -7.52
CA ASP A 152 -11.21 5.14 -7.88
C ASP A 152 -10.75 4.10 -6.85
N PHE A 153 -10.96 4.37 -5.56
CA PHE A 153 -10.65 3.46 -4.48
C PHE A 153 -11.43 2.13 -4.58
N VAL A 154 -12.74 2.20 -4.80
CA VAL A 154 -13.58 0.98 -4.93
C VAL A 154 -13.26 0.20 -6.22
N ASN A 155 -12.69 0.83 -7.27
CA ASN A 155 -12.18 0.10 -8.43
C ASN A 155 -11.10 -0.93 -8.03
N HIS A 156 -10.23 -0.60 -7.04
CA HIS A 156 -9.25 -1.55 -6.52
C HIS A 156 -9.92 -2.71 -5.77
N ILE A 157 -10.99 -2.43 -5.02
CA ILE A 157 -11.78 -3.48 -4.34
C ILE A 157 -12.40 -4.42 -5.38
N ASP A 158 -13.05 -3.87 -6.41
CA ASP A 158 -13.67 -4.66 -7.50
C ASP A 158 -12.64 -5.55 -8.20
N TYR A 159 -11.44 -5.01 -8.46
CA TYR A 159 -10.37 -5.80 -9.08
C TYR A 159 -9.97 -6.98 -8.21
N VAL A 160 -9.75 -6.76 -6.91
CA VAL A 160 -9.39 -7.82 -5.96
C VAL A 160 -10.51 -8.86 -5.86
N VAL A 161 -11.77 -8.43 -5.73
CA VAL A 161 -12.94 -9.33 -5.68
C VAL A 161 -13.01 -10.18 -6.94
N LYS A 162 -12.87 -9.57 -8.12
CA LYS A 162 -12.89 -10.28 -9.41
C LYS A 162 -11.73 -11.27 -9.55
N ARG A 163 -10.53 -10.90 -9.06
CA ARG A 163 -9.31 -11.71 -9.22
C ARG A 163 -9.23 -12.85 -8.22
N ILE A 164 -9.40 -12.56 -6.95
CA ILE A 164 -9.13 -13.51 -5.86
C ILE A 164 -10.33 -13.83 -4.98
N GLY A 165 -11.44 -13.12 -5.14
CA GLY A 165 -12.70 -13.37 -4.45
C GLY A 165 -12.95 -12.46 -3.26
N ILE A 166 -14.22 -12.41 -2.85
CA ILE A 166 -14.74 -11.52 -1.81
C ILE A 166 -14.12 -11.77 -0.42
N ASP A 167 -13.64 -12.98 -0.16
CA ASP A 167 -13.12 -13.38 1.15
C ASP A 167 -11.67 -12.90 1.39
N HIS A 168 -11.04 -12.28 0.39
CA HIS A 168 -9.64 -11.89 0.43
C HIS A 168 -9.42 -10.38 0.34
N VAL A 169 -10.47 -9.57 0.48
CA VAL A 169 -10.42 -8.11 0.37
C VAL A 169 -10.96 -7.44 1.62
N GLY A 170 -10.36 -6.32 1.98
CA GLY A 170 -10.81 -5.42 3.04
C GLY A 170 -10.47 -3.97 2.70
N ILE A 171 -10.58 -3.10 3.69
CA ILE A 171 -10.47 -1.64 3.57
C ILE A 171 -9.40 -1.11 4.53
N SER A 172 -8.57 -0.20 4.05
CA SER A 172 -7.65 0.61 4.86
C SER A 172 -7.71 2.07 4.43
N SER A 173 -7.73 2.98 5.40
CA SER A 173 -7.69 4.41 5.14
C SER A 173 -6.28 5.00 5.12
N ASP A 174 -5.42 4.49 5.99
CA ASP A 174 -4.06 5.02 6.24
C ASP A 174 -4.05 6.53 6.56
N PHE A 175 -5.09 7.03 7.26
CA PHE A 175 -5.30 8.47 7.49
C PHE A 175 -4.10 9.15 8.16
N ASP A 176 -3.56 8.56 9.22
CA ASP A 176 -2.41 9.13 9.94
C ASP A 176 -1.08 8.94 9.18
N GLY A 177 -1.04 8.02 8.22
CA GLY A 177 0.10 7.78 7.33
C GLY A 177 0.10 8.65 6.06
N GLY A 178 -0.86 9.57 5.92
CA GLY A 178 -1.04 10.41 4.75
C GLY A 178 -2.07 9.90 3.74
N GLY A 179 -2.84 8.90 4.11
CA GLY A 179 -3.94 8.36 3.31
C GLY A 179 -5.16 9.26 3.30
N GLY A 180 -6.11 8.89 2.47
CA GLY A 180 -7.35 9.60 2.20
C GLY A 180 -7.51 9.89 0.70
N VAL A 181 -8.74 9.77 0.24
CA VAL A 181 -9.15 10.09 -1.14
C VAL A 181 -10.31 11.08 -1.09
N GLU A 182 -10.63 11.73 -2.19
CA GLU A 182 -11.78 12.62 -2.24
C GLU A 182 -13.07 11.85 -1.93
N GLY A 183 -13.82 12.36 -0.94
CA GLY A 183 -15.01 11.74 -0.37
C GLY A 183 -14.73 10.73 0.75
N TRP A 184 -13.46 10.46 1.09
CA TRP A 184 -13.10 9.68 2.29
C TRP A 184 -11.74 10.12 2.83
N ARG A 185 -11.72 11.28 3.53
CA ARG A 185 -10.52 11.88 4.14
C ARG A 185 -10.48 11.74 5.65
N SER A 186 -11.57 11.25 6.24
CA SER A 186 -11.70 11.03 7.68
C SER A 186 -12.70 9.90 7.97
N ALA A 187 -12.70 9.40 9.20
CA ALA A 187 -13.62 8.36 9.65
C ALA A 187 -15.10 8.79 9.52
N SER A 188 -15.40 10.08 9.63
CA SER A 188 -16.77 10.62 9.48
C SER A 188 -17.35 10.46 8.07
N GLU A 189 -16.49 10.28 7.05
CA GLU A 189 -16.88 10.10 5.66
C GLU A 189 -16.97 8.61 5.23
N SER A 190 -16.79 7.67 6.16
CA SER A 190 -16.76 6.22 5.86
C SER A 190 -18.05 5.72 5.21
N LEU A 191 -19.18 6.38 5.46
CA LEU A 191 -20.46 6.05 4.82
C LEU A 191 -20.40 6.19 3.29
N ASN A 192 -19.57 7.09 2.76
CA ASN A 192 -19.43 7.27 1.32
C ASN A 192 -18.86 6.02 0.63
N VAL A 193 -17.94 5.32 1.30
CA VAL A 193 -17.41 4.04 0.78
C VAL A 193 -18.49 2.98 0.77
N THR A 194 -19.26 2.87 1.85
CA THR A 194 -20.42 1.94 1.93
C THR A 194 -21.45 2.25 0.84
N THR A 195 -21.77 3.53 0.66
CA THR A 195 -22.71 3.97 -0.39
C THR A 195 -22.24 3.57 -1.79
N GLU A 196 -20.94 3.74 -2.08
CA GLU A 196 -20.38 3.34 -3.38
C GLU A 196 -20.40 1.81 -3.57
N LEU A 197 -20.11 1.03 -2.53
CA LEU A 197 -20.23 -0.43 -2.58
C LEU A 197 -21.68 -0.86 -2.86
N VAL A 198 -22.66 -0.27 -2.19
CA VAL A 198 -24.09 -0.52 -2.45
C VAL A 198 -24.45 -0.15 -3.89
N ARG A 199 -24.01 1.01 -4.39
CA ARG A 199 -24.23 1.45 -5.76
C ARG A 199 -23.68 0.46 -6.80
N ARG A 200 -22.61 -0.26 -6.47
CA ARG A 200 -22.01 -1.32 -7.33
C ARG A 200 -22.67 -2.69 -7.16
N GLY A 201 -23.69 -2.80 -6.32
CA GLY A 201 -24.46 -4.02 -6.15
C GLY A 201 -23.88 -5.02 -5.14
N TYR A 202 -22.95 -4.60 -4.28
CA TYR A 202 -22.52 -5.43 -3.18
C TYR A 202 -23.66 -5.63 -2.17
N THR A 203 -23.87 -6.89 -1.74
CA THR A 203 -24.85 -7.20 -0.70
C THR A 203 -24.36 -6.76 0.68
N ALA A 204 -25.26 -6.60 1.63
CA ALA A 204 -24.91 -6.26 3.02
C ALA A 204 -23.88 -7.25 3.60
N GLN A 205 -24.04 -8.55 3.34
CA GLN A 205 -23.09 -9.57 3.78
C GLN A 205 -21.71 -9.43 3.14
N GLN A 206 -21.62 -9.04 1.86
CA GLN A 206 -20.32 -8.78 1.20
C GLN A 206 -19.67 -7.52 1.78
N ILE A 207 -20.44 -6.48 2.06
CA ILE A 207 -19.95 -5.23 2.66
C ILE A 207 -19.43 -5.49 4.08
N GLU A 208 -20.10 -6.30 4.87
CA GLU A 208 -19.63 -6.72 6.19
C GLU A 208 -18.27 -7.44 6.11
N LYS A 209 -18.11 -8.36 5.15
CA LYS A 209 -16.81 -9.02 4.90
C LYS A 209 -15.72 -8.02 4.57
N ILE A 210 -15.99 -7.06 3.68
CA ILE A 210 -15.03 -6.03 3.23
C ILE A 210 -14.66 -5.10 4.39
N TRP A 211 -15.60 -4.64 5.22
CA TRP A 211 -15.31 -3.72 6.32
C TRP A 211 -14.50 -4.34 7.47
N GLY A 212 -14.63 -5.63 7.73
CA GLY A 212 -13.88 -6.21 8.84
C GLY A 212 -13.95 -7.72 8.93
N GLY A 213 -15.01 -8.36 8.43
CA GLY A 213 -15.22 -9.79 8.58
C GLY A 213 -14.05 -10.64 8.05
N ASN A 214 -13.45 -10.25 6.92
CA ASN A 214 -12.30 -10.95 6.36
C ASN A 214 -11.03 -10.79 7.22
N LEU A 215 -10.80 -9.60 7.79
CA LEU A 215 -9.66 -9.38 8.68
C LEU A 215 -9.81 -10.18 9.97
N LEU A 216 -11.00 -10.16 10.58
CA LEU A 216 -11.30 -10.93 11.79
C LEU A 216 -11.15 -12.43 11.56
N ARG A 217 -11.59 -12.94 10.40
CA ARG A 217 -11.34 -14.33 10.00
C ARG A 217 -9.86 -14.67 9.98
N VAL A 218 -9.03 -13.80 9.40
CA VAL A 218 -7.57 -14.02 9.38
C VAL A 218 -7.00 -13.99 10.78
N LEU A 219 -7.41 -13.04 11.65
CA LEU A 219 -6.98 -12.95 13.03
C LEU A 219 -7.29 -14.26 13.80
N GLU A 220 -8.52 -14.74 13.71
CA GLU A 220 -8.91 -16.02 14.35
C GLU A 220 -8.05 -17.20 13.88
N GLN A 221 -7.75 -17.28 12.58
CA GLN A 221 -6.91 -18.35 12.03
C GLN A 221 -5.47 -18.26 12.52
N VAL A 222 -4.93 -17.05 12.60
CA VAL A 222 -3.58 -16.79 13.13
C VAL A 222 -3.49 -17.18 14.61
N GLU A 223 -4.47 -16.80 15.41
CA GLU A 223 -4.54 -17.19 16.83
C GLU A 223 -4.64 -18.71 17.03
N ARG A 224 -5.43 -19.40 16.19
CA ARG A 224 -5.54 -20.88 16.23
C ARG A 224 -4.18 -21.52 15.98
N VAL A 225 -3.41 -21.04 14.99
CA VAL A 225 -2.05 -21.53 14.71
C VAL A 225 -1.15 -21.32 15.93
N GLY A 226 -1.18 -20.14 16.56
CA GLY A 226 -0.39 -19.84 17.75
C GLY A 226 -0.75 -20.71 18.98
N ARG A 227 -2.02 -21.11 19.08
CA ARG A 227 -2.47 -22.03 20.16
C ARG A 227 -2.18 -23.52 19.88
N GLY A 228 -1.56 -23.82 18.72
CA GLY A 228 -1.23 -25.19 18.32
C GLY A 228 -2.47 -26.06 18.00
N ARG A 229 -3.55 -25.44 17.53
CA ARG A 229 -4.82 -26.11 17.19
C ARG A 229 -5.10 -26.09 15.69
#